data_5cbdd6146dc91de1e7ebb6180f718092
#
_entry.id   5cbdd6146dc91de1e7ebb6180f718092
#
_cell.length_a   1.000
_cell.length_b   1.000
_cell.length_c   1.000
_cell.angle_alpha   90.00
_cell.angle_beta   90.00
_cell.angle_gamma   90.00
#
_symmetry.space_group_name_H-M   'P 1'
#
loop_
_entity.id
_entity.type
_entity.pdbx_description
1 polymer ?
#
loop_
_entity_poly.entity_id
_entity_poly.type
_entity_poly.pdbx_seq_one_letter_code
_entity_poly.pdbx_strand_id
1 'polypeptide(L)'
;SLIPYIGLPVSSSAYQAYPDIAGKIDSLGVGTTNVIENKEDNTLNIIRVLNKEQLPDSVQFRQIQVAAATKEQSIAKADSIQKALDGGADFDAIAKRYGQTGEKIWFTGQQYEQATTMNEDNRQFINAIMNGAVNNIQNLALSQGNVILQVLDKKAMKTKTTAAIIKKTIDFSKDTRSAAFNKFSE
;
A
#
# COMPACT_ATOMS: atom_id res chain seq x y z
N SER A 1 -4.84 21.57 -1.37
CA SER A 1 -5.04 20.30 -0.67
C SER A 1 -3.91 19.33 -1.02
N LEU A 2 -3.37 18.66 -0.03
CA LEU A 2 -2.32 17.65 -0.23
C LEU A 2 -2.97 16.37 -0.73
N ILE A 3 -2.42 15.79 -1.80
CA ILE A 3 -2.78 14.44 -2.22
C ILE A 3 -2.18 13.47 -1.22
N PRO A 4 -2.96 12.52 -0.65
CA PRO A 4 -2.45 11.63 0.38
C PRO A 4 -1.24 10.83 -0.10
N TYR A 5 -0.17 10.82 0.69
CA TYR A 5 0.96 9.92 0.48
C TYR A 5 0.61 8.56 1.07
N ILE A 6 0.37 7.59 0.22
CA ILE A 6 -0.04 6.24 0.64
C ILE A 6 1.16 5.45 1.20
N GLY A 7 2.38 5.71 0.71
CA GLY A 7 3.61 5.07 1.18
C GLY A 7 3.73 3.58 0.84
N LEU A 8 2.81 3.07 0.03
CA LEU A 8 2.81 1.71 -0.49
C LEU A 8 2.68 1.76 -2.02
N PRO A 9 3.19 0.75 -2.74
CA PRO A 9 2.94 0.64 -4.18
C PRO A 9 1.44 0.46 -4.44
N VAL A 10 0.89 1.30 -5.32
CA VAL A 10 -0.53 1.27 -5.71
C VAL A 10 -0.66 1.28 -7.23
N SER A 11 -1.77 0.78 -7.76
CA SER A 11 -2.09 0.92 -9.18
C SER A 11 -2.57 2.34 -9.52
N SER A 12 -2.58 2.69 -10.80
CA SER A 12 -3.10 3.99 -11.26
C SER A 12 -4.55 4.23 -10.84
N SER A 13 -5.31 3.16 -10.60
CA SER A 13 -6.69 3.24 -10.10
C SER A 13 -6.83 3.92 -8.74
N ALA A 14 -5.80 3.91 -7.90
CA ALA A 14 -5.79 4.63 -6.62
C ALA A 14 -5.88 6.16 -6.80
N TYR A 15 -5.56 6.67 -7.98
CA TYR A 15 -5.58 8.10 -8.31
C TYR A 15 -6.80 8.51 -9.16
N GLN A 16 -7.88 7.72 -9.18
CA GLN A 16 -9.10 8.03 -9.97
C GLN A 16 -9.72 9.40 -9.65
N ALA A 17 -9.59 9.86 -8.41
CA ALA A 17 -10.01 11.21 -8.03
C ALA A 17 -9.16 12.32 -8.67
N TYR A 18 -8.05 11.97 -9.31
CA TYR A 18 -7.10 12.88 -9.96
C TYR A 18 -6.79 12.37 -11.38
N PRO A 19 -7.69 12.57 -12.36
CA PRO A 19 -7.59 11.94 -13.69
C PRO A 19 -6.28 12.25 -14.43
N ASP A 20 -5.74 13.47 -14.25
CA ASP A 20 -4.47 13.87 -14.88
C ASP A 20 -3.29 13.04 -14.37
N ILE A 21 -3.32 12.67 -13.10
CA ILE A 21 -2.30 11.83 -12.48
C ILE A 21 -2.53 10.37 -12.90
N ALA A 22 -3.75 9.86 -12.77
CA ALA A 22 -4.09 8.48 -13.09
C ALA A 22 -3.74 8.12 -14.54
N GLY A 23 -3.97 9.04 -15.50
CA GLY A 23 -3.67 8.81 -16.90
C GLY A 23 -2.19 8.81 -17.28
N LYS A 24 -1.32 9.34 -16.41
CA LYS A 24 0.11 9.52 -16.72
C LYS A 24 1.06 8.72 -15.82
N ILE A 25 0.63 8.37 -14.61
CA ILE A 25 1.52 7.79 -13.60
C ILE A 25 2.19 6.49 -14.06
N ASP A 26 1.51 5.68 -14.85
CA ASP A 26 2.05 4.42 -15.36
C ASP A 26 3.19 4.62 -16.38
N SER A 27 3.17 5.76 -17.09
CA SER A 27 4.17 6.11 -18.10
C SER A 27 5.39 6.83 -17.54
N LEU A 28 5.33 7.32 -16.29
CA LEU A 28 6.43 8.06 -15.67
C LEU A 28 7.54 7.12 -15.20
N GLY A 29 8.79 7.52 -15.46
CA GLY A 29 9.98 6.74 -15.05
C GLY A 29 10.30 6.88 -13.56
N VAL A 30 10.84 5.80 -12.97
CA VAL A 30 11.34 5.82 -11.59
C VAL A 30 12.46 6.85 -11.44
N GLY A 31 12.42 7.59 -10.34
CA GLY A 31 13.42 8.62 -10.01
C GLY A 31 13.24 9.94 -10.75
N THR A 32 12.27 10.03 -11.68
CA THR A 32 11.99 11.27 -12.40
C THR A 32 10.98 12.12 -11.65
N THR A 33 11.11 13.45 -11.81
CA THR A 33 10.14 14.43 -11.32
C THR A 33 9.40 15.01 -12.52
N ASN A 34 8.09 14.97 -12.49
CA ASN A 34 7.23 15.46 -13.56
C ASN A 34 6.25 16.49 -13.02
N VAL A 35 5.93 17.49 -13.84
CA VAL A 35 4.94 18.51 -13.53
C VAL A 35 3.77 18.33 -14.46
N ILE A 36 2.58 18.18 -13.89
CA ILE A 36 1.31 18.07 -14.63
C ILE A 36 0.47 19.29 -14.30
N GLU A 37 0.20 20.10 -15.30
CA GLU A 37 -0.68 21.26 -15.17
C GLU A 37 -2.14 20.83 -15.32
N ASN A 38 -2.98 21.20 -14.37
CA ASN A 38 -4.42 21.14 -14.49
C ASN A 38 -4.96 22.55 -14.74
N LYS A 39 -5.38 22.79 -15.99
CA LYS A 39 -5.89 24.09 -16.42
C LYS A 39 -7.29 24.41 -15.90
N GLU A 40 -8.05 23.39 -15.52
CA GLU A 40 -9.43 23.57 -15.04
C GLU A 40 -9.47 24.23 -13.66
N ASP A 41 -8.54 23.86 -12.79
CA ASP A 41 -8.46 24.37 -11.41
C ASP A 41 -7.22 25.25 -11.14
N ASN A 42 -6.43 25.57 -12.18
CA ASN A 42 -5.19 26.33 -12.07
C ASN A 42 -4.20 25.74 -11.05
N THR A 43 -4.01 24.44 -11.10
CA THR A 43 -3.06 23.75 -10.20
C THR A 43 -1.94 23.07 -10.97
N LEU A 44 -0.80 22.96 -10.29
CA LEU A 44 0.33 22.14 -10.71
C LEU A 44 0.44 20.93 -9.79
N ASN A 45 0.51 19.74 -10.36
CA ASN A 45 0.83 18.51 -9.65
C ASN A 45 2.29 18.14 -9.94
N ILE A 46 3.11 18.17 -8.92
CA ILE A 46 4.51 17.74 -8.98
C ILE A 46 4.57 16.30 -8.51
N ILE A 47 4.95 15.38 -9.42
CA ILE A 47 4.96 13.95 -9.17
C ILE A 47 6.39 13.46 -9.24
N ARG A 48 6.83 12.76 -8.20
CA ARG A 48 8.08 12.00 -8.20
C ARG A 48 7.77 10.53 -7.99
N VAL A 49 8.10 9.71 -8.99
CA VAL A 49 7.96 8.25 -8.89
C VAL A 49 9.17 7.71 -8.13
N LEU A 50 8.91 7.10 -6.97
CA LEU A 50 9.94 6.57 -6.07
C LEU A 50 10.30 5.13 -6.42
N ASN A 51 9.30 4.31 -6.75
CA ASN A 51 9.49 2.90 -7.07
C ASN A 51 8.34 2.37 -7.94
N LYS A 52 8.63 1.33 -8.72
CA LYS A 52 7.63 0.51 -9.43
C LYS A 52 7.92 -0.96 -9.18
N GLU A 53 6.89 -1.71 -8.85
CA GLU A 53 6.99 -3.13 -8.53
C GLU A 53 5.87 -3.91 -9.22
N GLN A 54 6.16 -5.17 -9.55
CA GLN A 54 5.14 -6.12 -9.98
C GLN A 54 4.57 -6.82 -8.75
N LEU A 55 3.34 -6.51 -8.40
CA LEU A 55 2.66 -7.07 -7.24
C LEU A 55 1.33 -7.70 -7.64
N PRO A 56 0.90 -8.75 -6.92
CA PRO A 56 -0.40 -9.37 -7.19
C PRO A 56 -1.55 -8.42 -6.88
N ASP A 57 -2.59 -8.46 -7.69
CA ASP A 57 -3.83 -7.71 -7.44
C ASP A 57 -4.75 -8.44 -6.46
N SER A 58 -4.59 -9.75 -6.32
CA SER A 58 -5.32 -10.57 -5.36
C SER A 58 -4.39 -11.58 -4.73
N VAL A 59 -4.47 -11.72 -3.41
CA VAL A 59 -3.68 -12.67 -2.62
C VAL A 59 -4.62 -13.46 -1.72
N GLN A 60 -4.52 -14.79 -1.74
CA GLN A 60 -5.15 -15.64 -0.76
C GLN A 60 -4.18 -15.93 0.37
N PHE A 61 -4.62 -15.73 1.59
CA PHE A 61 -3.83 -15.99 2.78
C PHE A 61 -4.69 -16.57 3.90
N ARG A 62 -4.03 -17.09 4.92
CA ARG A 62 -4.61 -17.46 6.20
C ARG A 62 -3.71 -17.01 7.32
N GLN A 63 -4.26 -16.85 8.52
CA GLN A 63 -3.54 -16.30 9.65
C GLN A 63 -3.96 -16.90 10.97
N ILE A 64 -3.07 -16.83 11.95
CA ILE A 64 -3.34 -17.08 13.36
C ILE A 64 -2.86 -15.86 14.13
N GLN A 65 -3.78 -15.19 14.82
CA GLN A 65 -3.44 -14.08 15.71
C GLN A 65 -2.98 -14.65 17.06
N VAL A 66 -1.84 -14.17 17.52
CA VAL A 66 -1.22 -14.63 18.78
C VAL A 66 -1.12 -13.44 19.72
N ALA A 67 -2.02 -13.38 20.69
CA ALA A 67 -2.01 -12.39 21.76
C ALA A 67 -1.64 -13.05 23.08
N ALA A 68 -0.96 -12.32 23.95
CA ALA A 68 -0.62 -12.73 25.30
C ALA A 68 -0.60 -11.52 26.24
N ALA A 69 -0.42 -11.77 27.54
CA ALA A 69 -0.39 -10.70 28.53
C ALA A 69 0.83 -9.77 28.37
N THR A 70 1.95 -10.28 27.86
CA THR A 70 3.14 -9.51 27.54
C THR A 70 3.61 -9.77 26.11
N LYS A 71 4.40 -8.85 25.60
CA LYS A 71 4.99 -8.95 24.25
C LYS A 71 5.91 -10.16 24.15
N GLU A 72 6.71 -10.41 25.16
CA GLU A 72 7.63 -11.55 25.23
C GLU A 72 6.91 -12.89 25.18
N GLN A 73 5.79 -13.00 25.87
CA GLN A 73 4.93 -14.18 25.84
C GLN A 73 4.28 -14.39 24.46
N SER A 74 3.88 -13.30 23.81
CA SER A 74 3.33 -13.34 22.47
C SER A 74 4.36 -13.85 21.45
N ILE A 75 5.58 -13.34 21.53
CA ILE A 75 6.71 -13.78 20.70
C ILE A 75 7.01 -15.26 20.92
N ALA A 76 7.13 -15.69 22.17
CA ALA A 76 7.43 -17.08 22.49
C ALA A 76 6.36 -18.06 21.97
N LYS A 77 5.08 -17.70 22.11
CA LYS A 77 3.98 -18.48 21.55
C LYS A 77 4.02 -18.53 20.03
N ALA A 78 4.24 -17.40 19.38
CA ALA A 78 4.32 -17.32 17.93
C ALA A 78 5.49 -18.14 17.38
N ASP A 79 6.65 -18.08 18.01
CA ASP A 79 7.82 -18.89 17.64
C ASP A 79 7.55 -20.39 17.77
N SER A 80 6.84 -20.79 18.81
CA SER A 80 6.43 -22.18 19.03
C SER A 80 5.47 -22.66 17.93
N ILE A 81 4.50 -21.82 17.54
CA ILE A 81 3.58 -22.11 16.45
C ILE A 81 4.33 -22.22 15.12
N GLN A 82 5.21 -21.29 14.83
CA GLN A 82 6.02 -21.30 13.62
C GLN A 82 6.84 -22.59 13.50
N LYS A 83 7.53 -22.96 14.56
CA LYS A 83 8.31 -24.22 14.60
C LYS A 83 7.45 -25.45 14.36
N ALA A 84 6.25 -25.50 14.93
CA ALA A 84 5.32 -26.61 14.72
C ALA A 84 4.85 -26.68 13.27
N LEU A 85 4.53 -25.53 12.64
CA LEU A 85 4.11 -25.45 11.25
C LEU A 85 5.25 -25.81 10.28
N ASP A 86 6.46 -25.33 10.54
CA ASP A 86 7.66 -25.67 9.78
C ASP A 86 7.99 -27.17 9.87
N GLY A 87 7.62 -27.80 10.97
CA GLY A 87 7.71 -29.25 11.20
C GLY A 87 6.57 -30.05 10.56
N GLY A 88 5.65 -29.43 9.86
CA GLY A 88 4.56 -30.09 9.15
C GLY A 88 3.25 -30.24 9.92
N ALA A 89 3.07 -29.52 11.04
CA ALA A 89 1.79 -29.48 11.75
C ALA A 89 0.68 -28.85 10.89
N ASP A 90 -0.55 -29.31 11.11
CA ASP A 90 -1.71 -28.78 10.42
C ASP A 90 -2.06 -27.37 10.91
N PHE A 91 -2.10 -26.42 9.98
CA PHE A 91 -2.43 -25.01 10.26
C PHE A 91 -3.81 -24.85 10.91
N ASP A 92 -4.82 -25.52 10.37
CA ASP A 92 -6.19 -25.41 10.88
C ASP A 92 -6.32 -26.00 12.29
N ALA A 93 -5.61 -27.09 12.57
CA ALA A 93 -5.58 -27.69 13.91
C ALA A 93 -4.95 -26.76 14.95
N ILE A 94 -3.86 -26.07 14.57
CA ILE A 94 -3.23 -25.08 15.46
C ILE A 94 -4.14 -23.86 15.62
N ALA A 95 -4.73 -23.33 14.54
CA ALA A 95 -5.66 -22.23 14.63
C ALA A 95 -6.81 -22.50 15.61
N LYS A 96 -7.39 -23.70 15.57
CA LYS A 96 -8.45 -24.13 16.49
C LYS A 96 -8.01 -24.13 17.95
N ARG A 97 -6.78 -24.50 18.25
CA ARG A 97 -6.24 -24.44 19.64
C ARG A 97 -6.20 -23.03 20.19
N TYR A 98 -6.11 -22.03 19.31
CA TYR A 98 -6.15 -20.59 19.65
C TYR A 98 -7.53 -19.97 19.47
N GLY A 99 -8.57 -20.79 19.31
CA GLY A 99 -9.95 -20.32 19.15
C GLY A 99 -10.23 -19.67 17.79
N GLN A 100 -9.45 -19.98 16.77
CA GLN A 100 -9.53 -19.42 15.42
C GLN A 100 -9.81 -20.50 14.38
N THR A 101 -10.27 -20.09 13.21
CA THR A 101 -10.68 -21.04 12.16
C THR A 101 -9.55 -21.38 11.18
N GLY A 102 -8.54 -20.52 11.06
CA GLY A 102 -7.55 -20.62 9.98
C GLY A 102 -8.12 -20.41 8.60
N GLU A 103 -9.22 -19.63 8.51
CA GLU A 103 -9.94 -19.38 7.27
C GLU A 103 -9.06 -18.79 6.18
N LYS A 104 -9.26 -19.29 4.95
CA LYS A 104 -8.59 -18.76 3.76
C LYS A 104 -9.33 -17.52 3.27
N ILE A 105 -8.64 -16.40 3.25
CA ILE A 105 -9.20 -15.08 2.91
C ILE A 105 -8.53 -14.56 1.63
N TRP A 106 -9.34 -14.04 0.70
CA TRP A 106 -8.86 -13.29 -0.43
C TRP A 106 -8.75 -11.81 -0.06
N PHE A 107 -7.59 -11.23 -0.30
CA PHE A 107 -7.30 -9.81 -0.14
C PHE A 107 -7.00 -9.20 -1.50
N THR A 108 -7.72 -8.15 -1.88
CA THR A 108 -7.56 -7.48 -3.18
C THR A 108 -6.80 -6.17 -3.04
N GLY A 109 -6.05 -5.79 -4.09
CA GLY A 109 -5.36 -4.50 -4.15
C GLY A 109 -6.32 -3.32 -3.94
N GLN A 110 -7.53 -3.42 -4.45
CA GLN A 110 -8.55 -2.40 -4.28
C GLN A 110 -8.89 -2.16 -2.80
N GLN A 111 -8.89 -3.18 -1.97
CA GLN A 111 -9.21 -3.06 -0.53
C GLN A 111 -8.20 -2.18 0.21
N TYR A 112 -6.89 -2.32 -0.06
CA TYR A 112 -5.90 -1.47 0.61
C TYR A 112 -5.68 -0.13 -0.10
N GLU A 113 -5.86 -0.05 -1.41
CA GLU A 113 -5.79 1.20 -2.17
C GLU A 113 -6.88 2.20 -1.77
N GLN A 114 -8.01 1.72 -1.27
CA GLN A 114 -9.11 2.53 -0.74
C GLN A 114 -8.93 2.88 0.74
N ALA A 115 -7.93 2.33 1.43
CA ALA A 115 -7.68 2.64 2.83
C ALA A 115 -7.27 4.12 2.99
N THR A 116 -8.07 4.87 3.75
CA THR A 116 -7.83 6.30 4.02
C THR A 116 -6.80 6.53 5.11
N THR A 117 -6.59 5.54 5.96
CA THR A 117 -5.61 5.58 7.06
C THR A 117 -4.76 4.32 7.04
N MET A 118 -3.45 4.50 7.10
CA MET A 118 -2.49 3.41 7.09
C MET A 118 -1.53 3.59 8.27
N ASN A 119 -1.70 2.75 9.30
CA ASN A 119 -0.74 2.68 10.40
C ASN A 119 0.40 1.70 10.08
N GLU A 120 1.43 1.66 10.92
CA GLU A 120 2.60 0.82 10.71
C GLU A 120 2.26 -0.68 10.72
N ASP A 121 1.37 -1.12 11.61
CA ASP A 121 0.92 -2.52 11.67
C ASP A 121 0.23 -2.95 10.36
N ASN A 122 -0.64 -2.10 9.83
CA ASN A 122 -1.30 -2.36 8.56
C ASN A 122 -0.31 -2.41 7.39
N ARG A 123 0.70 -1.54 7.38
CA ARG A 123 1.77 -1.57 6.37
C ARG A 123 2.55 -2.86 6.41
N GLN A 124 2.99 -3.28 7.58
CA GLN A 124 3.74 -4.52 7.75
C GLN A 124 2.92 -5.73 7.32
N PHE A 125 1.64 -5.77 7.69
CA PHE A 125 0.72 -6.84 7.32
C PHE A 125 0.50 -6.92 5.81
N ILE A 126 0.17 -5.79 5.17
CA ILE A 126 -0.06 -5.73 3.72
C ILE A 126 1.22 -6.08 2.95
N ASN A 127 2.36 -5.55 3.37
CA ASN A 127 3.65 -5.85 2.76
C ASN A 127 3.98 -7.34 2.85
N ALA A 128 3.71 -7.98 3.99
CA ALA A 128 3.90 -9.41 4.18
C ALA A 128 3.01 -10.26 3.27
N ILE A 129 1.74 -9.85 3.06
CA ILE A 129 0.81 -10.51 2.15
C ILE A 129 1.29 -10.38 0.71
N MET A 130 1.62 -9.15 0.27
CA MET A 130 1.95 -8.86 -1.12
C MET A 130 3.29 -9.44 -1.55
N ASN A 131 4.29 -9.44 -0.69
CA ASN A 131 5.67 -9.87 -0.98
C ASN A 131 6.00 -11.26 -0.45
N GLY A 132 5.16 -11.84 0.39
CA GLY A 132 5.39 -13.18 0.95
C GLY A 132 5.41 -14.25 -0.14
N ALA A 133 6.33 -15.19 -0.04
CA ALA A 133 6.35 -16.36 -0.92
C ALA A 133 5.18 -17.29 -0.61
N VAL A 134 4.60 -17.89 -1.66
CA VAL A 134 3.50 -18.85 -1.51
C VAL A 134 3.95 -20.04 -0.67
N ASN A 135 3.10 -20.43 0.27
CA ASN A 135 3.29 -21.51 1.26
C ASN A 135 4.34 -21.25 2.36
N ASN A 136 5.04 -20.12 2.33
CA ASN A 136 5.92 -19.75 3.44
C ASN A 136 5.13 -19.30 4.66
N ILE A 137 5.61 -19.71 5.84
CA ILE A 137 5.09 -19.24 7.13
C ILE A 137 5.86 -17.98 7.53
N GLN A 138 5.13 -16.91 7.81
CA GLN A 138 5.68 -15.65 8.30
C GLN A 138 5.22 -15.42 9.74
N ASN A 139 6.10 -14.88 10.56
CA ASN A 139 5.83 -14.49 11.94
C ASN A 139 6.02 -12.97 12.04
N LEU A 140 4.92 -12.23 12.13
CA LEU A 140 4.92 -10.78 12.21
C LEU A 140 4.76 -10.33 13.65
N ALA A 141 5.69 -9.50 14.13
CA ALA A 141 5.56 -8.82 15.40
C ALA A 141 4.85 -7.47 15.18
N LEU A 142 3.61 -7.38 15.63
CA LEU A 142 2.79 -6.17 15.54
C LEU A 142 2.61 -5.53 16.93
N SER A 143 1.99 -4.37 17.01
CA SER A 143 1.80 -3.64 18.27
C SER A 143 0.91 -4.38 19.27
N GLN A 144 -0.08 -5.13 18.78
CA GLN A 144 -1.07 -5.85 19.59
C GLN A 144 -0.72 -7.34 19.82
N GLY A 145 0.41 -7.80 19.34
CA GLY A 145 0.84 -9.18 19.43
C GLY A 145 1.47 -9.66 18.13
N ASN A 146 1.59 -10.98 17.98
CA ASN A 146 2.14 -11.58 16.77
C ASN A 146 1.03 -12.13 15.86
N VAL A 147 1.31 -12.18 14.58
CA VAL A 147 0.47 -12.82 13.57
C VAL A 147 1.30 -13.85 12.82
N ILE A 148 0.84 -15.10 12.82
CA ILE A 148 1.39 -16.14 11.95
C ILE A 148 0.60 -16.11 10.65
N LEU A 149 1.28 -15.85 9.54
CA LEU A 149 0.70 -15.61 8.24
C LEU A 149 1.23 -16.61 7.22
N GLN A 150 0.35 -17.14 6.38
CA GLN A 150 0.73 -17.95 5.23
C GLN A 150 0.01 -17.45 3.98
N VAL A 151 0.77 -17.07 2.98
CA VAL A 151 0.24 -16.78 1.64
C VAL A 151 0.02 -18.10 0.91
N LEU A 152 -1.17 -18.30 0.35
CA LEU A 152 -1.57 -19.55 -0.30
C LEU A 152 -1.59 -19.45 -1.82
N ASP A 153 -2.01 -18.31 -2.36
CA ASP A 153 -2.13 -18.09 -3.82
C ASP A 153 -2.01 -16.59 -4.14
N LYS A 154 -1.54 -16.30 -5.33
CA LYS A 154 -1.41 -14.95 -5.87
C LYS A 154 -1.95 -14.89 -7.29
N LYS A 155 -2.77 -13.86 -7.60
CA LYS A 155 -3.38 -13.70 -8.92
C LYS A 155 -3.20 -12.29 -9.44
N ALA A 156 -3.18 -12.17 -10.78
CA ALA A 156 -3.19 -10.91 -11.51
C ALA A 156 -2.04 -9.97 -11.10
N MET A 157 -0.81 -10.34 -11.48
CA MET A 157 0.37 -9.47 -11.29
C MET A 157 0.18 -8.18 -12.08
N LYS A 158 0.30 -7.04 -11.39
CA LYS A 158 0.18 -5.69 -11.96
C LYS A 158 1.34 -4.81 -11.55
N THR A 159 1.65 -3.82 -12.37
CA THR A 159 2.60 -2.77 -12.01
C THR A 159 1.99 -1.87 -10.96
N LYS A 160 2.62 -1.78 -9.81
CA LYS A 160 2.27 -0.89 -8.71
C LYS A 160 3.34 0.17 -8.55
N THR A 161 2.92 1.41 -8.34
CA THR A 161 3.80 2.58 -8.28
C THR A 161 3.74 3.22 -6.90
N THR A 162 4.91 3.54 -6.34
CA THR A 162 5.03 4.40 -5.15
C THR A 162 5.46 5.78 -5.63
N ALA A 163 4.65 6.80 -5.38
CA ALA A 163 4.91 8.17 -5.82
C ALA A 163 4.67 9.18 -4.70
N ALA A 164 5.48 10.23 -4.68
CA ALA A 164 5.24 11.44 -3.89
C ALA A 164 4.62 12.50 -4.79
N ILE A 165 3.50 13.09 -4.38
CA ILE A 165 2.74 14.05 -5.16
C ILE A 165 2.49 15.31 -4.34
N ILE A 166 2.84 16.47 -4.92
CA ILE A 166 2.58 17.79 -4.33
C ILE A 166 1.68 18.57 -5.27
N LYS A 167 0.52 18.98 -4.78
CA LYS A 167 -0.39 19.86 -5.52
C LYS A 167 -0.18 21.30 -5.08
N LYS A 168 0.12 22.19 -6.05
CA LYS A 168 0.28 23.63 -5.83
C LYS A 168 -0.77 24.39 -6.65
N THR A 169 -1.42 25.36 -6.03
CA THR A 169 -2.28 26.31 -6.74
C THR A 169 -1.40 27.37 -7.40
N ILE A 170 -1.68 27.70 -8.65
CA ILE A 170 -1.01 28.79 -9.35
C ILE A 170 -1.75 30.09 -9.01
N ASP A 171 -1.15 30.91 -8.13
CA ASP A 171 -1.60 32.27 -7.90
C ASP A 171 -0.89 33.18 -8.90
N PHE A 172 -1.64 33.70 -9.86
CA PHE A 172 -1.17 34.82 -10.67
C PHE A 172 -1.14 36.06 -9.78
N SER A 173 0.04 36.55 -9.44
CA SER A 173 0.17 37.83 -8.77
C SER A 173 -0.47 38.93 -9.64
N LYS A 174 -0.99 39.99 -8.99
CA LYS A 174 -1.58 41.14 -9.74
C LYS A 174 -0.61 41.69 -10.78
N ASP A 175 0.69 41.62 -10.50
CA ASP A 175 1.76 42.09 -11.39
C ASP A 175 1.90 41.24 -12.67
N THR A 176 1.69 39.94 -12.58
CA THR A 176 1.73 39.03 -13.75
C THR A 176 0.50 39.25 -14.66
N ARG A 177 -0.67 39.59 -14.07
CA ARG A 177 -1.88 39.92 -14.84
C ARG A 177 -1.73 41.22 -15.57
N SER A 178 -1.16 42.26 -14.95
CA SER A 178 -0.91 43.55 -15.60
C SER A 178 0.13 43.45 -16.73
N ALA A 179 1.18 42.64 -16.57
CA ALA A 179 2.19 42.41 -17.59
C ALA A 179 1.61 41.68 -18.82
N ALA A 180 0.71 40.70 -18.61
CA ALA A 180 0.01 39.99 -19.68
C ALA A 180 -1.00 40.90 -20.40
N PHE A 181 -1.69 41.79 -19.68
CA PHE A 181 -2.68 42.72 -20.23
C PHE A 181 -2.01 43.82 -21.08
N ASN A 182 -0.85 44.34 -20.66
CA ASN A 182 -0.11 45.34 -21.40
C ASN A 182 0.52 44.83 -22.72
N LYS A 183 0.75 43.51 -22.80
CA LYS A 183 1.27 42.88 -24.03
C LYS A 183 0.23 42.70 -25.15
N PHE A 184 -1.05 42.81 -24.83
CA PHE A 184 -2.17 42.73 -25.82
C PHE A 184 -2.75 44.09 -26.21
N SER A 185 -2.21 45.19 -25.68
CA SER A 185 -2.68 46.57 -25.92
C SER A 185 -1.75 47.40 -26.81
N GLU A 186 -0.69 46.80 -27.35
CA GLU A 186 0.16 47.32 -28.44
C GLU A 186 -0.14 46.54 -29.71
#